data_0cd03c5aee10986c47029d07282b7ca3
#
_entry.id   0cd03c5aee10986c47029d07282b7ca3
#
_cell.length_a   1.000
_cell.length_b   1.000
_cell.length_c   1.000
_cell.angle_alpha   90.00
_cell.angle_beta   90.00
_cell.angle_gamma   90.00
#
_symmetry.space_group_name_H-M   'P 1'
#
loop_
_entity.id
_entity.type
_entity.pdbx_description
1 polymer ?
#
loop_
_entity_poly.entity_id
_entity_poly.type
_entity_poly.pdbx_seq_one_letter_code
_entity_poly.pdbx_strand_id
1 'polypeptide(L)'
;MFFIDNLYSTVGCHPTRCNEFDEFAEGPEGYIEALKDLILTNKDKIVAIGECGLDYDRLNFCKVEVQKKYLESQLDLCETIGHDLPLFLHCRAAAQDLIEILKRRGADGSDKLASKGVIHSFDGTLEEAKAFIDLGYDIGLNGW
;
A
#
# COMPACT_ATOMS: atom_id res chain seq x y z
N MET A 1 18.54 -22.35 17.13
CA MET A 1 17.37 -21.55 16.74
C MET A 1 17.77 -20.08 16.91
N PHE A 2 18.12 -19.39 15.83
CA PHE A 2 18.50 -17.99 15.90
C PHE A 2 17.20 -17.18 15.95
N PHE A 3 16.86 -16.60 17.08
CA PHE A 3 15.78 -15.62 17.16
C PHE A 3 16.29 -14.31 16.57
N ILE A 4 15.70 -13.92 15.44
CA ILE A 4 15.98 -12.62 14.84
C ILE A 4 14.96 -11.65 15.42
N ASP A 5 15.20 -11.24 16.67
CA ASP A 5 14.28 -10.41 17.45
C ASP A 5 14.03 -9.03 16.84
N ASN A 6 14.96 -8.55 15.98
CA ASN A 6 14.93 -7.21 15.39
C ASN A 6 14.52 -7.19 13.91
N LEU A 7 13.90 -8.25 13.38
CA LEU A 7 13.28 -8.22 12.05
C LEU A 7 11.79 -7.97 12.14
N TYR A 8 11.32 -7.09 11.28
CA TYR A 8 9.93 -6.73 11.08
C TYR A 8 9.55 -6.91 9.62
N SER A 9 8.26 -6.97 9.33
CA SER A 9 7.73 -7.17 7.97
C SER A 9 6.57 -6.23 7.69
N THR A 10 6.27 -6.05 6.42
CA THR A 10 5.04 -5.45 5.93
C THR A 10 4.16 -6.52 5.30
N VAL A 11 2.86 -6.30 5.23
CA VAL A 11 1.89 -7.22 4.60
C VAL A 11 1.03 -6.46 3.62
N GLY A 12 1.03 -6.92 2.36
CA GLY A 12 0.25 -6.35 1.27
C GLY A 12 0.51 -7.08 -0.04
N CYS A 13 -0.13 -6.63 -1.11
CA CYS A 13 0.04 -7.13 -2.45
C CYS A 13 0.62 -6.04 -3.35
N HIS A 14 1.81 -6.28 -3.89
CA HIS A 14 2.50 -5.39 -4.81
C HIS A 14 1.67 -5.17 -6.10
N PRO A 15 1.64 -3.95 -6.69
CA PRO A 15 0.81 -3.66 -7.87
C PRO A 15 1.01 -4.64 -9.04
N THR A 16 2.23 -5.11 -9.28
CA THR A 16 2.51 -6.10 -10.35
C THR A 16 1.95 -7.50 -10.07
N ARG A 17 1.49 -7.75 -8.86
CA ARG A 17 0.96 -9.06 -8.41
C ARG A 17 -0.56 -9.03 -8.16
N CYS A 18 -1.25 -7.92 -8.39
CA CYS A 18 -2.67 -7.79 -8.07
C CYS A 18 -3.60 -8.76 -8.82
N ASN A 19 -3.15 -9.43 -9.89
CA ASN A 19 -3.91 -10.53 -10.49
C ASN A 19 -4.13 -11.70 -9.53
N GLU A 20 -3.26 -11.87 -8.52
CA GLU A 20 -3.38 -12.92 -7.50
C GLU A 20 -4.67 -12.86 -6.71
N PHE A 21 -5.29 -11.69 -6.61
CA PHE A 21 -6.61 -11.53 -5.98
C PHE A 21 -7.69 -12.33 -6.73
N ASP A 22 -7.71 -12.22 -8.06
CA ASP A 22 -8.69 -12.92 -8.90
C ASP A 22 -8.35 -14.43 -9.05
N GLU A 23 -7.09 -14.81 -8.84
CA GLU A 23 -6.59 -16.19 -8.94
C GLU A 23 -6.68 -16.96 -7.61
N PHE A 24 -6.96 -16.27 -6.50
CA PHE A 24 -7.04 -16.88 -5.17
C PHE A 24 -8.24 -17.82 -5.08
N ALA A 25 -8.10 -18.97 -4.41
CA ALA A 25 -9.11 -20.01 -4.39
C ALA A 25 -10.47 -19.53 -3.84
N GLU A 26 -10.44 -18.69 -2.82
CA GLU A 26 -11.60 -18.09 -2.17
C GLU A 26 -11.96 -16.71 -2.75
N GLY A 27 -11.37 -16.36 -3.89
CA GLY A 27 -11.59 -15.10 -4.57
C GLY A 27 -10.94 -13.88 -3.91
N PRO A 28 -11.21 -12.67 -4.43
CA PRO A 28 -10.60 -11.44 -3.93
C PRO A 28 -10.89 -11.14 -2.46
N GLU A 29 -12.10 -11.41 -2.00
CA GLU A 29 -12.51 -11.25 -0.60
C GLU A 29 -11.72 -12.21 0.31
N GLY A 30 -11.52 -13.46 -0.12
CA GLY A 30 -10.70 -14.43 0.60
C GLY A 30 -9.23 -14.01 0.67
N TYR A 31 -8.70 -13.40 -0.39
CA TYR A 31 -7.33 -12.87 -0.37
C TYR A 31 -7.18 -11.73 0.65
N ILE A 32 -8.13 -10.80 0.72
CA ILE A 32 -8.15 -9.71 1.71
C ILE A 32 -8.25 -10.26 3.14
N GLU A 33 -9.13 -11.23 3.39
CA GLU A 33 -9.22 -11.86 4.72
C GLU A 33 -7.92 -12.60 5.10
N ALA A 34 -7.25 -13.25 4.15
CA ALA A 34 -5.94 -13.87 4.40
C ALA A 34 -4.85 -12.84 4.77
N LEU A 35 -4.81 -11.68 4.09
CA LEU A 35 -3.91 -10.57 4.46
C LEU A 35 -4.23 -10.06 5.87
N LYS A 36 -5.51 -9.87 6.18
CA LYS A 36 -5.98 -9.41 7.49
C LYS A 36 -5.61 -10.39 8.62
N ASP A 37 -5.86 -11.68 8.41
CA ASP A 37 -5.51 -12.71 9.37
C ASP A 37 -3.99 -12.76 9.62
N LEU A 38 -3.19 -12.63 8.56
CA LEU A 38 -1.73 -12.57 8.68
C LEU A 38 -1.27 -11.39 9.53
N ILE A 39 -1.86 -10.20 9.34
CA ILE A 39 -1.56 -9.00 10.13
C ILE A 39 -1.98 -9.21 11.58
N LEU A 40 -3.21 -9.64 11.83
CA LEU A 40 -3.77 -9.78 13.18
C LEU A 40 -3.07 -10.85 14.01
N THR A 41 -2.62 -11.93 13.36
CA THR A 41 -1.90 -13.02 14.02
C THR A 41 -0.45 -12.65 14.36
N ASN A 42 0.14 -11.71 13.63
CA ASN A 42 1.57 -11.35 13.75
C ASN A 42 1.79 -9.88 14.12
N LYS A 43 0.92 -9.30 14.94
CA LYS A 43 0.93 -7.86 15.31
C LYS A 43 2.28 -7.37 15.81
N ASP A 44 3.04 -8.20 16.53
CA ASP A 44 4.34 -7.83 17.08
C ASP A 44 5.45 -7.73 16.02
N LYS A 45 5.19 -8.22 14.79
CA LYS A 45 6.16 -8.28 13.70
C LYS A 45 5.75 -7.50 12.47
N ILE A 46 4.48 -7.22 12.29
CA ILE A 46 3.98 -6.45 11.16
C ILE A 46 3.95 -4.96 11.54
N VAL A 47 4.69 -4.15 10.80
CA VAL A 47 4.89 -2.72 11.09
C VAL A 47 4.25 -1.79 10.07
N ALA A 48 3.77 -2.31 8.94
CA ALA A 48 3.05 -1.52 7.94
C ALA A 48 2.17 -2.40 7.05
N ILE A 49 1.16 -1.80 6.43
CA ILE A 49 0.38 -2.39 5.35
C ILE A 49 1.05 -2.03 4.02
N GLY A 50 1.39 -3.03 3.25
CA GLY A 50 2.12 -2.91 1.98
C GLY A 50 3.18 -4.03 1.82
N GLU A 51 3.90 -4.04 0.75
CA GLU A 51 3.98 -3.06 -0.33
C GLU A 51 2.71 -3.10 -1.17
N CYS A 52 1.97 -2.00 -1.26
CA CYS A 52 0.85 -1.83 -2.15
C CYS A 52 1.00 -0.50 -2.91
N GLY A 53 0.22 -0.24 -3.94
CA GLY A 53 0.35 0.99 -4.70
C GLY A 53 0.11 0.79 -6.20
N LEU A 54 0.82 1.59 -7.02
CA LEU A 54 0.69 1.60 -8.47
C LEU A 54 2.05 1.54 -9.17
N ASP A 55 2.14 0.74 -10.23
CA ASP A 55 3.34 0.59 -11.08
C ASP A 55 2.92 0.57 -12.57
N TYR A 56 3.11 1.68 -13.25
CA TYR A 56 2.74 1.81 -14.66
C TYR A 56 3.89 1.52 -15.63
N ASP A 57 5.11 1.29 -15.12
CA ASP A 57 6.24 0.81 -15.90
C ASP A 57 6.15 -0.69 -16.19
N ARG A 58 5.37 -1.44 -15.41
CA ARG A 58 5.31 -2.90 -15.45
C ARG A 58 3.91 -3.43 -15.77
N LEU A 59 3.20 -2.78 -16.69
CA LEU A 59 1.82 -3.14 -17.08
C LEU A 59 1.70 -4.51 -17.78
N ASN A 60 2.81 -5.09 -18.22
CA ASN A 60 2.86 -6.46 -18.72
C ASN A 60 2.57 -7.51 -17.63
N PHE A 61 2.74 -7.19 -16.35
CA PHE A 61 2.41 -8.08 -15.23
C PHE A 61 0.98 -7.88 -14.74
N CYS A 62 0.52 -6.62 -14.64
CA CYS A 62 -0.80 -6.29 -14.13
C CYS A 62 -1.30 -4.98 -14.74
N LYS A 63 -2.54 -4.97 -15.24
CA LYS A 63 -3.17 -3.81 -15.89
C LYS A 63 -3.51 -2.71 -14.86
N VAL A 64 -3.55 -1.46 -15.33
CA VAL A 64 -3.88 -0.27 -14.52
C VAL A 64 -5.15 -0.45 -13.71
N GLU A 65 -6.24 -0.91 -14.35
CA GLU A 65 -7.55 -1.05 -13.72
C GLU A 65 -7.54 -2.07 -12.58
N VAL A 66 -6.79 -3.16 -12.75
CA VAL A 66 -6.63 -4.21 -11.73
C VAL A 66 -5.80 -3.70 -10.56
N GLN A 67 -4.69 -2.99 -10.84
CA GLN A 67 -3.86 -2.36 -9.81
C GLN A 67 -4.68 -1.37 -8.97
N LYS A 68 -5.44 -0.47 -9.61
CA LYS A 68 -6.31 0.50 -8.93
C LYS A 68 -7.38 -0.19 -8.08
N LYS A 69 -8.08 -1.17 -8.65
CA LYS A 69 -9.12 -1.94 -7.95
C LYS A 69 -8.58 -2.52 -6.63
N TYR A 70 -7.45 -3.20 -6.69
CA TYR A 70 -6.91 -3.89 -5.51
C TYR A 70 -6.05 -3.01 -4.60
N LEU A 71 -5.59 -1.85 -5.06
CA LEU A 71 -5.13 -0.80 -4.17
C LEU A 71 -6.28 -0.32 -3.27
N GLU A 72 -7.45 -0.01 -3.85
CA GLU A 72 -8.64 0.40 -3.08
C GLU A 72 -9.03 -0.65 -2.03
N SER A 73 -9.03 -1.94 -2.38
CA SER A 73 -9.33 -3.02 -1.42
C SER A 73 -8.31 -3.09 -0.27
N GLN A 74 -7.04 -2.82 -0.54
CA GLN A 74 -6.01 -2.78 0.50
C GLN A 74 -6.10 -1.53 1.38
N LEU A 75 -6.56 -0.39 0.83
CA LEU A 75 -6.86 0.80 1.62
C LEU A 75 -8.10 0.57 2.51
N ASP A 76 -9.14 -0.13 2.01
CA ASP A 76 -10.29 -0.55 2.83
C ASP A 76 -9.85 -1.48 3.98
N LEU A 77 -8.90 -2.39 3.71
CA LEU A 77 -8.33 -3.25 4.74
C LEU A 77 -7.63 -2.43 5.84
N CYS A 78 -6.89 -1.38 5.45
CA CYS A 78 -6.25 -0.46 6.38
C CYS A 78 -7.26 0.21 7.33
N GLU A 79 -8.40 0.64 6.80
CA GLU A 79 -9.49 1.24 7.59
C GLU A 79 -10.15 0.24 8.56
N THR A 80 -10.26 -1.04 8.14
CA THR A 80 -10.93 -2.08 8.96
C THR A 80 -10.06 -2.67 10.07
N ILE A 81 -8.75 -2.72 9.87
CA ILE A 81 -7.81 -3.24 10.88
C ILE A 81 -7.61 -2.24 12.03
N GLY A 82 -7.91 -0.98 11.79
CA GLY A 82 -7.65 0.12 12.72
C GLY A 82 -6.36 0.87 12.33
N HIS A 83 -6.31 2.12 12.75
CA HIS A 83 -5.37 3.13 12.22
C HIS A 83 -3.93 3.04 12.74
N ASP A 84 -3.53 1.94 13.34
CA ASP A 84 -2.23 1.83 14.01
C ASP A 84 -1.07 1.44 13.08
N LEU A 85 -1.36 0.97 11.85
CA LEU A 85 -0.33 0.57 10.90
C LEU A 85 -0.21 1.59 9.76
N PRO A 86 1.00 2.16 9.54
CA PRO A 86 1.24 3.03 8.40
C PRO A 86 1.21 2.27 7.07
N LEU A 87 1.08 3.03 5.97
CA LEU A 87 1.14 2.49 4.61
C LEU A 87 2.59 2.47 4.09
N PHE A 88 2.98 1.37 3.48
CA PHE A 88 4.23 1.23 2.72
C PHE A 88 3.89 1.20 1.23
N LEU A 89 3.97 2.36 0.57
CA LEU A 89 3.41 2.60 -0.75
C LEU A 89 4.46 2.55 -1.86
N HIS A 90 4.15 1.79 -2.90
CA HIS A 90 4.86 1.76 -4.17
C HIS A 90 4.25 2.78 -5.14
N CYS A 91 5.10 3.59 -5.78
CA CYS A 91 4.70 4.52 -6.82
C CYS A 91 5.74 4.55 -7.95
N ARG A 92 5.41 4.01 -9.11
CA ARG A 92 6.26 4.05 -10.29
C ARG A 92 5.46 4.53 -11.48
N ALA A 93 5.86 5.69 -12.07
CA ALA A 93 5.19 6.33 -13.21
C ALA A 93 3.67 6.50 -13.03
N ALA A 94 3.17 6.65 -11.79
CA ALA A 94 1.76 6.61 -11.42
C ALA A 94 1.36 7.67 -10.37
N ALA A 95 2.22 8.66 -10.13
CA ALA A 95 2.04 9.61 -9.03
C ALA A 95 0.71 10.35 -9.07
N GLN A 96 0.26 10.79 -10.24
CA GLN A 96 -0.99 11.53 -10.39
C GLN A 96 -2.19 10.72 -9.90
N ASP A 97 -2.33 9.48 -10.37
CA ASP A 97 -3.43 8.59 -9.99
C ASP A 97 -3.36 8.22 -8.51
N LEU A 98 -2.17 7.93 -7.99
CA LEU A 98 -1.99 7.62 -6.57
C LEU A 98 -2.37 8.82 -5.69
N ILE A 99 -1.92 10.03 -6.04
CA ILE A 99 -2.29 11.28 -5.34
C ILE A 99 -3.81 11.48 -5.36
N GLU A 100 -4.47 11.27 -6.49
CA GLU A 100 -5.93 11.41 -6.59
C GLU A 100 -6.67 10.40 -5.70
N ILE A 101 -6.24 9.14 -5.68
CA ILE A 101 -6.81 8.11 -4.80
C ILE A 101 -6.65 8.51 -3.33
N LEU A 102 -5.44 8.88 -2.92
CA LEU A 102 -5.15 9.24 -1.54
C LEU A 102 -5.90 10.52 -1.10
N LYS A 103 -6.00 11.52 -1.99
CA LYS A 103 -6.80 12.74 -1.75
C LYS A 103 -8.27 12.41 -1.54
N ARG A 104 -8.86 11.60 -2.40
CA ARG A 104 -10.28 11.21 -2.30
C ARG A 104 -10.58 10.48 -1.00
N ARG A 105 -9.66 9.61 -0.56
CA ARG A 105 -9.77 8.87 0.69
C ARG A 105 -9.65 9.76 1.93
N GLY A 106 -8.92 10.88 1.84
CA GLY A 106 -8.77 11.86 2.93
C GLY A 106 -9.68 13.07 2.83
N ALA A 107 -10.46 13.24 1.73
CA ALA A 107 -11.11 14.52 1.38
C ALA A 107 -12.40 14.81 2.14
N ASP A 108 -13.00 13.85 2.82
CA ASP A 108 -14.27 14.03 3.52
C ASP A 108 -14.10 14.46 5.00
N GLY A 109 -12.85 14.77 5.41
CA GLY A 109 -12.55 15.16 6.79
C GLY A 109 -12.81 14.04 7.80
N SER A 110 -13.25 12.86 7.36
CA SER A 110 -13.16 11.67 8.17
C SER A 110 -11.68 11.24 8.16
N ASP A 111 -11.11 11.00 9.32
CA ASP A 111 -9.76 10.44 9.47
C ASP A 111 -9.68 8.99 8.95
N LYS A 112 -10.36 8.67 7.84
CA LYS A 112 -10.47 7.29 7.33
C LYS A 112 -9.14 6.69 6.92
N LEU A 113 -8.23 7.51 6.38
CA LEU A 113 -6.82 7.18 6.23
C LEU A 113 -6.00 7.98 7.23
N ALA A 114 -6.28 7.84 8.51
CA ALA A 114 -5.45 8.41 9.58
C ALA A 114 -4.04 7.83 9.55
N SER A 115 -3.88 6.61 9.07
CA SER A 115 -2.59 5.99 8.82
C SER A 115 -1.93 6.63 7.62
N LYS A 116 -1.02 7.54 7.88
CA LYS A 116 -0.07 8.01 6.87
C LYS A 116 0.99 6.92 6.63
N GLY A 117 1.97 7.19 5.83
CA GLY A 117 2.98 6.20 5.51
C GLY A 117 4.09 6.79 4.67
N VAL A 118 4.78 5.95 3.95
CA VAL A 118 5.91 6.34 3.10
C VAL A 118 5.68 5.95 1.65
N ILE A 119 5.98 6.86 0.73
CA ILE A 119 6.17 6.52 -0.69
C ILE A 119 7.62 6.05 -0.80
N HIS A 120 7.82 4.73 -0.82
CA HIS A 120 9.17 4.18 -0.74
C HIS A 120 9.88 4.20 -2.10
N SER A 121 11.22 4.26 -2.08
CA SER A 121 12.05 4.26 -3.30
C SER A 121 11.58 5.28 -4.36
N PHE A 122 11.19 6.45 -3.89
CA PHE A 122 10.62 7.48 -4.75
C PHE A 122 11.61 7.95 -5.82
N ASP A 123 11.17 8.00 -7.07
CA ASP A 123 11.95 8.40 -8.24
C ASP A 123 11.22 9.42 -9.14
N GLY A 124 10.15 10.02 -8.63
CA GLY A 124 9.37 11.04 -9.32
C GLY A 124 9.95 12.44 -9.24
N THR A 125 9.16 13.42 -9.61
CA THR A 125 9.52 14.84 -9.63
C THR A 125 9.43 15.49 -8.25
N LEU A 126 10.05 16.66 -8.09
CA LEU A 126 9.94 17.47 -6.87
C LEU A 126 8.48 17.89 -6.59
N GLU A 127 7.72 18.20 -7.64
CA GLU A 127 6.31 18.58 -7.55
C GLU A 127 5.46 17.43 -7.02
N GLU A 128 5.68 16.23 -7.52
CA GLU A 128 5.01 15.01 -7.03
C GLU A 128 5.39 14.71 -5.58
N ALA A 129 6.67 14.82 -5.22
CA ALA A 129 7.13 14.66 -3.84
C ALA A 129 6.42 15.65 -2.89
N LYS A 130 6.34 16.94 -3.26
CA LYS A 130 5.62 17.95 -2.48
C LYS A 130 4.14 17.59 -2.32
N ALA A 131 3.49 17.12 -3.39
CA ALA A 131 2.08 16.74 -3.33
C ALA A 131 1.82 15.58 -2.35
N PHE A 132 2.72 14.60 -2.26
CA PHE A 132 2.63 13.53 -1.25
C PHE A 132 2.89 14.05 0.16
N ILE A 133 3.90 14.94 0.34
CA ILE A 133 4.20 15.55 1.64
C ILE A 133 3.02 16.39 2.13
N ASP A 134 2.38 17.17 1.24
CA ASP A 134 1.20 17.98 1.57
C ASP A 134 0.00 17.11 1.99
N LEU A 135 -0.06 15.86 1.54
CA LEU A 135 -1.04 14.86 2.00
C LEU A 135 -0.61 14.19 3.33
N GLY A 136 0.59 14.49 3.85
CA GLY A 136 1.11 13.95 5.10
C GLY A 136 1.84 12.61 4.96
N TYR A 137 2.31 12.27 3.76
CA TYR A 137 3.16 11.08 3.54
C TYR A 137 4.63 11.44 3.57
N ASP A 138 5.45 10.53 4.07
CA ASP A 138 6.90 10.62 3.99
C ASP A 138 7.41 10.15 2.61
N ILE A 139 8.61 10.61 2.24
CA ILE A 139 9.29 10.20 1.00
C ILE A 139 10.52 9.38 1.36
N GLY A 140 10.54 8.12 0.93
CA GLY A 140 11.67 7.22 1.08
C GLY A 140 12.60 7.30 -0.12
N LEU A 141 13.85 7.67 0.12
CA LEU A 141 14.90 7.70 -0.90
C LEU A 141 15.86 6.53 -0.68
N ASN A 142 16.27 5.91 -1.76
CA ASN A 142 17.32 4.90 -1.76
C ASN A 142 18.56 5.39 -2.52
N GLY A 143 19.64 4.62 -2.44
CA GLY A 143 20.95 5.05 -2.91
C GLY A 143 21.24 4.75 -4.38
N TRP A 144 20.34 5.14 -5.30
CA TRP A 144 20.57 5.05 -6.74
C TRP A 144 21.35 6.25 -7.25
#